data_34c68a7e8e687de9effc71a2ded415a5
#
_entry.id   34c68a7e8e687de9effc71a2ded415a5
#
_cell.length_a   1.000
_cell.length_b   1.000
_cell.length_c   1.000
_cell.angle_alpha   90.00
_cell.angle_beta   90.00
_cell.angle_gamma   90.00
#
_symmetry.space_group_name_H-M   'P 1'
#
loop_
_entity.id
_entity.type
_entity.pdbx_description
1 polymer ?
#
loop_
_entity_poly.entity_id
_entity_poly.type
_entity_poly.pdbx_seq_one_letter_code
_entity_poly.pdbx_strand_id
1 'polypeptide(L)'
;MIHSKSDVKSQSRVRPLTSAQIRAARSLIRWTADELAAASALSVATIRRAELKESETALTAANDLAIRRALETAGVEFIDENGGGPGVRLKKRPRSKKLGA
;
A
#
# COMPACT_ATOMS: atom_id res chain seq x y z
N MET A 1 -32.70 -5.51 -6.47
CA MET A 1 -31.94 -6.31 -5.98
C MET A 1 -30.68 -6.54 -6.55
N ILE A 2 -30.58 -6.68 -7.66
CA ILE A 2 -29.40 -6.93 -8.23
C ILE A 2 -28.39 -5.91 -8.12
N HIS A 3 -28.76 -4.71 -8.06
CA HIS A 3 -27.84 -3.69 -7.97
C HIS A 3 -26.92 -3.83 -6.85
N SER A 4 -27.34 -4.35 -5.83
CA SER A 4 -26.45 -4.44 -4.74
C SER A 4 -25.27 -5.22 -5.11
N LYS A 5 -25.33 -6.07 -6.04
CA LYS A 5 -24.22 -6.78 -6.44
C LYS A 5 -23.19 -5.94 -7.04
N SER A 6 -23.55 -5.03 -7.82
CA SER A 6 -22.58 -4.18 -8.42
C SER A 6 -21.85 -3.41 -7.39
N ASP A 7 -22.52 -2.99 -6.39
CA ASP A 7 -21.86 -2.25 -5.35
C ASP A 7 -20.84 -3.09 -4.67
N VAL A 8 -21.17 -4.29 -4.41
CA VAL A 8 -20.26 -5.16 -3.75
C VAL A 8 -19.04 -5.37 -4.60
N LYS A 9 -19.19 -5.48 -5.87
CA LYS A 9 -18.08 -5.63 -6.71
C LYS A 9 -17.17 -4.46 -6.65
N SER A 10 -17.68 -3.31 -6.66
CA SER A 10 -16.87 -2.14 -6.58
C SER A 10 -16.03 -2.16 -5.38
N GLN A 11 -16.58 -2.54 -4.27
CA GLN A 11 -15.82 -2.57 -3.08
C GLN A 11 -14.81 -3.63 -3.07
N SER A 12 -15.09 -4.73 -3.67
CA SER A 12 -14.15 -5.80 -3.63
C SER A 12 -12.94 -5.54 -4.47
N ARG A 13 -12.91 -4.46 -5.21
CA ARG A 13 -11.73 -4.15 -5.95
C ARG A 13 -10.60 -3.72 -5.09
N VAL A 14 -10.84 -3.26 -3.89
CA VAL A 14 -9.76 -2.85 -3.03
C VAL A 14 -9.28 -4.09 -2.29
N ARG A 15 -8.21 -4.64 -2.72
CA ARG A 15 -7.68 -5.84 -2.11
C ARG A 15 -6.66 -5.52 -1.08
N PRO A 16 -6.51 -6.39 -0.10
CA PRO A 16 -5.50 -6.17 0.93
C PRO A 16 -4.12 -6.11 0.30
N LEU A 17 -3.25 -5.35 0.87
CA LEU A 17 -1.87 -5.28 0.41
C LEU A 17 -1.17 -6.57 0.77
N THR A 18 -0.22 -6.97 -0.06
CA THR A 18 0.60 -8.11 0.28
C THR A 18 1.83 -7.60 1.03
N SER A 19 2.46 -8.49 1.75
CA SER A 19 3.68 -8.14 2.48
C SER A 19 4.75 -7.65 1.52
N ALA A 20 4.83 -8.27 0.37
CA ALA A 20 5.83 -7.88 -0.62
C ALA A 20 5.56 -6.47 -1.13
N GLN A 21 4.29 -6.11 -1.32
CA GLN A 21 3.99 -4.77 -1.76
C GLN A 21 4.40 -3.73 -0.72
N ILE A 22 4.20 -4.03 0.55
CA ILE A 22 4.57 -3.08 1.59
C ILE A 22 6.08 -2.92 1.63
N ARG A 23 6.83 -4.01 1.59
CA ARG A 23 8.27 -3.94 1.60
C ARG A 23 8.80 -3.20 0.38
N ALA A 24 8.25 -3.50 -0.79
CA ALA A 24 8.70 -2.87 -2.02
C ALA A 24 8.38 -1.38 -2.01
N ALA A 25 7.21 -1.02 -1.51
CA ALA A 25 6.82 0.39 -1.44
C ALA A 25 7.78 1.16 -0.55
N ARG A 26 8.10 0.60 0.61
CA ARG A 26 9.04 1.25 1.50
C ARG A 26 10.38 1.43 0.79
N SER A 27 10.81 0.42 0.08
CA SER A 27 12.09 0.52 -0.63
C SER A 27 12.07 1.60 -1.68
N LEU A 28 10.97 1.73 -2.39
CA LEU A 28 10.88 2.74 -3.43
C LEU A 28 11.07 4.15 -2.88
N ILE A 29 10.56 4.41 -1.70
CA ILE A 29 10.68 5.75 -1.13
C ILE A 29 11.71 5.81 -0.03
N ARG A 30 12.45 4.71 0.15
CA ARG A 30 13.52 4.64 1.13
C ARG A 30 13.10 4.92 2.56
N TRP A 31 11.96 4.43 2.91
CA TRP A 31 11.48 4.56 4.28
C TRP A 31 11.86 3.34 5.10
N THR A 32 12.20 3.57 6.35
CA THR A 32 12.38 2.47 7.27
C THR A 32 11.01 2.04 7.78
N ALA A 33 10.96 0.90 8.43
CA ALA A 33 9.71 0.45 9.03
C ALA A 33 9.22 1.45 10.07
N ASP A 34 10.14 2.09 10.79
CA ASP A 34 9.77 3.09 11.78
C ASP A 34 9.12 4.30 11.12
N GLU A 35 9.63 4.69 9.96
CA GLU A 35 9.05 5.82 9.26
C GLU A 35 7.65 5.49 8.76
N LEU A 36 7.44 4.29 8.27
CA LEU A 36 6.11 3.91 7.84
C LEU A 36 5.18 3.83 9.04
N ALA A 37 5.67 3.32 10.16
CA ALA A 37 4.86 3.24 11.36
C ALA A 37 4.39 4.62 11.77
N ALA A 38 5.31 5.58 11.76
CA ALA A 38 4.95 6.94 12.14
C ALA A 38 3.95 7.55 11.18
N ALA A 39 4.15 7.36 9.89
CA ALA A 39 3.27 7.94 8.89
C ALA A 39 1.88 7.32 8.92
N SER A 40 1.78 6.06 9.27
CA SER A 40 0.50 5.38 9.30
C SER A 40 -0.16 5.41 10.67
N ALA A 41 0.55 5.94 11.66
CA ALA A 41 0.08 5.97 13.05
C ALA A 41 -0.13 4.56 13.60
N LEU A 42 0.69 3.63 13.17
CA LEU A 42 0.65 2.27 13.67
C LEU A 42 1.97 1.96 14.37
N SER A 43 2.00 0.90 15.13
CA SER A 43 3.24 0.55 15.82
C SER A 43 4.18 -0.12 14.83
N VAL A 44 5.47 -0.02 15.12
CA VAL A 44 6.45 -0.64 14.27
C VAL A 44 6.30 -2.16 14.31
N ALA A 45 5.83 -2.69 15.44
CA ALA A 45 5.60 -4.12 15.53
C ALA A 45 4.52 -4.56 14.54
N THR A 46 3.50 -3.74 14.37
CA THR A 46 2.44 -4.05 13.41
C THR A 46 3.01 -4.03 11.99
N ILE A 47 3.86 -3.05 11.68
CA ILE A 47 4.46 -2.99 10.37
C ILE A 47 5.34 -4.21 10.12
N ARG A 48 6.17 -4.56 11.08
CA ARG A 48 7.05 -5.69 10.91
C ARG A 48 6.29 -6.99 10.73
N ARG A 49 5.22 -7.14 11.49
CA ARG A 49 4.40 -8.31 11.37
C ARG A 49 3.75 -8.40 10.00
N ALA A 50 3.30 -7.27 9.47
CA ALA A 50 2.70 -7.23 8.16
C ALA A 50 3.68 -7.63 7.07
N GLU A 51 4.94 -7.32 7.27
CA GLU A 51 5.95 -7.58 6.25
C GLU A 51 6.54 -8.98 6.31
N LEU A 52 6.18 -9.73 7.32
CA LEU A 52 6.73 -11.07 7.46
C LEU A 52 5.95 -12.14 6.72
N LYS A 53 4.71 -11.87 6.41
CA LYS A 53 3.91 -12.88 5.72
C LYS A 53 4.31 -12.94 4.28
N GLU A 54 3.99 -14.02 3.66
CA GLU A 54 4.38 -14.17 2.30
C GLU A 54 3.33 -13.73 1.32
N SER A 55 2.11 -13.73 1.70
CA SER A 55 1.09 -13.31 0.77
C SER A 55 0.32 -12.17 1.39
N GLU A 56 -0.91 -12.35 1.67
CA GLU A 56 -1.68 -11.28 2.25
C GLU A 56 -1.24 -11.02 3.65
N THR A 57 -1.35 -9.80 4.08
CA THR A 57 -0.96 -9.46 5.42
C THR A 57 -2.01 -9.95 6.40
N ALA A 58 -1.67 -9.97 7.67
CA ALA A 58 -2.61 -10.32 8.70
C ALA A 58 -3.26 -9.08 9.28
N LEU A 59 -3.22 -7.98 8.58
CA LEU A 59 -3.72 -6.73 9.10
C LEU A 59 -5.22 -6.66 9.05
N THR A 60 -5.78 -5.86 9.93
CA THR A 60 -7.20 -5.55 9.84
C THR A 60 -7.37 -4.65 8.63
N ALA A 61 -8.60 -4.51 8.18
CA ALA A 61 -8.87 -3.63 7.06
C ALA A 61 -8.49 -2.19 7.38
N ALA A 62 -8.71 -1.77 8.60
CA ALA A 62 -8.37 -0.41 8.99
C ALA A 62 -6.87 -0.17 8.97
N ASN A 63 -6.09 -1.13 9.45
CA ASN A 63 -4.65 -0.98 9.45
C ASN A 63 -4.09 -1.06 8.03
N ASP A 64 -4.67 -1.91 7.22
CA ASP A 64 -4.27 -2.02 5.83
C ASP A 64 -4.50 -0.67 5.12
N LEU A 65 -5.63 -0.06 5.34
CA LEU A 65 -5.93 1.21 4.74
C LEU A 65 -4.99 2.30 5.24
N ALA A 66 -4.64 2.27 6.52
CA ALA A 66 -3.73 3.27 7.08
C ALA A 66 -2.36 3.16 6.41
N ILE A 67 -1.88 1.95 6.21
CA ILE A 67 -0.59 1.75 5.56
C ILE A 67 -0.69 2.20 4.09
N ARG A 68 -1.75 1.81 3.41
CA ARG A 68 -1.93 2.18 2.02
C ARG A 68 -1.95 3.70 1.86
N ARG A 69 -2.69 4.38 2.69
CA ARG A 69 -2.75 5.83 2.59
C ARG A 69 -1.44 6.51 2.87
N ALA A 70 -0.71 6.02 3.84
CA ALA A 70 0.58 6.61 4.17
C ALA A 70 1.53 6.50 2.97
N LEU A 71 1.55 5.33 2.35
CA LEU A 71 2.45 5.12 1.23
C LEU A 71 1.99 5.87 -0.02
N GLU A 72 0.68 5.92 -0.24
CA GLU A 72 0.17 6.65 -1.40
C GLU A 72 0.44 8.14 -1.26
N THR A 73 0.30 8.66 -0.07
CA THR A 73 0.61 10.06 0.17
C THR A 73 2.09 10.34 -0.10
N ALA A 74 2.92 9.36 0.14
CA ALA A 74 4.35 9.51 -0.09
C ALA A 74 4.73 9.28 -1.56
N GLY A 75 3.77 8.96 -2.40
CA GLY A 75 4.04 8.88 -3.84
C GLY A 75 4.04 7.47 -4.43
N VAL A 76 3.62 6.48 -3.67
CA VAL A 76 3.59 5.11 -4.18
C VAL A 76 2.22 4.84 -4.77
N GLU A 77 2.21 4.10 -5.85
CA GLU A 77 0.97 3.66 -6.45
C GLU A 77 0.95 2.15 -6.37
N PHE A 78 -0.13 1.57 -5.87
CA PHE A 78 -0.25 0.12 -5.77
C PHE A 78 -0.97 -0.41 -6.99
N ILE A 79 -0.47 -1.51 -7.52
CA ILE A 79 -1.02 -2.11 -8.71
C ILE A 79 -1.66 -3.42 -8.31
N ASP A 80 -2.97 -3.52 -8.53
CA ASP A 80 -3.68 -4.73 -8.16
C ASP A 80 -3.38 -5.82 -9.17
N GLU A 81 -3.59 -7.02 -8.74
CA GLU A 81 -3.39 -8.14 -9.58
C GLU A 81 -4.40 -8.11 -10.71
N ASN A 82 -3.95 -8.13 -11.93
CA ASN A 82 -4.87 -8.14 -13.03
C ASN A 82 -4.18 -8.76 -14.21
N GLY A 83 -3.90 -10.00 -14.15
CA GLY A 83 -3.18 -10.69 -15.18
C GLY A 83 -1.73 -10.88 -14.83
N GLY A 84 -1.21 -10.07 -13.98
CA GLY A 84 0.13 -10.25 -13.44
C GLY A 84 -0.02 -10.18 -11.96
N GLY A 85 1.02 -10.35 -11.20
CA GLY A 85 0.93 -10.26 -9.76
C GLY A 85 0.75 -8.83 -9.29
N PRO A 86 0.44 -8.65 -8.03
CA PRO A 86 0.31 -7.30 -7.49
C PRO A 86 1.66 -6.62 -7.46
N GLY A 87 1.68 -5.31 -7.61
CA GLY A 87 2.93 -4.58 -7.66
C GLY A 87 2.84 -3.21 -7.07
N VAL A 88 3.92 -2.45 -7.21
CA VAL A 88 3.99 -1.07 -6.77
C VAL A 88 4.85 -0.28 -7.73
N ARG A 89 4.64 1.01 -7.78
CA ARG A 89 5.52 1.89 -8.55
C ARG A 89 5.40 3.29 -8.00
N LEU A 90 6.35 4.14 -8.33
CA LEU A 90 6.23 5.54 -7.95
C LEU A 90 5.23 6.17 -8.90
N LYS A 91 4.38 7.03 -8.34
CA LYS A 91 3.37 7.63 -9.10
C LYS A 91 3.94 8.46 -10.19
N LYS A 92 4.32 9.59 -10.02
CA LYS A 92 4.89 10.45 -10.98
C LYS A 92 6.07 11.02 -10.42
N ARG A 93 7.09 11.23 -11.17
CA ARG A 93 8.25 11.84 -10.65
C ARG A 93 7.90 13.21 -10.33
N PRO A 94 8.04 13.63 -9.25
CA PRO A 94 7.70 14.97 -8.86
C PRO A 94 8.61 15.95 -9.48
N ARG A 95 8.73 16.16 -9.49
CA ARG A 95 9.46 16.91 -9.77
C ARG A 95 10.50 17.32 -9.74
N SER A 96 10.38 16.98 -9.95
CA SER A 96 11.15 17.15 -9.93
C SER A 96 11.67 17.99 -10.34
N LYS A 97 11.22 18.10 -10.75
CA LYS A 97 11.52 18.65 -11.16
C LYS A 97 11.94 19.56 -10.82
N LYS A 98 11.69 19.79 -10.52
CA LYS A 98 12.05 20.52 -10.16
C LYS A 98 13.04 20.83 -10.08
N LEU A 99 13.20 20.62 -10.19
CA LEU A 99 14.07 20.86 -10.08
C LEU A 99 14.69 21.30 -10.48
N GLY A 100 14.62 21.24 -10.67
CA GLY A 100 15.22 21.70 -11.01
C GLY A 100 15.48 22.22 -11.30
N ALA A 101 15.02 22.28 -11.30
CA ALA A 101 15.25 22.70 -11.57
C ALA A 101 15.45 22.99 -11.65
#